data_97b86f3ae8ebca7fa156e69b6ebf39ec
#
_entry.id   97b86f3ae8ebca7fa156e69b6ebf39ec
#
_cell.length_a   1.000
_cell.length_b   1.000
_cell.length_c   1.000
_cell.angle_alpha   90.00
_cell.angle_beta   90.00
_cell.angle_gamma   90.00
#
_symmetry.space_group_name_H-M   'P 1'
#
loop_
_entity.id
_entity.type
_entity.pdbx_description
1 polymer ?
#
loop_
_entity_poly.entity_id
_entity_poly.type
_entity_poly.pdbx_seq_one_letter_code
_entity_poly.pdbx_strand_id
1 'polypeptide(L)'
;MNLRVIASFVAIGAVAFACGPRARTNESSTAKSSVRHHRAPAAKPLVASVDVDVASDVRFALSVTNASAKGVEIDFPNAQTHDFAVLDSTGKEVWRWSRTRLFTSALQTKPLGADDSHVYEDSWTPEGGAHGRYTVVATLASSNFPLEQRAEFTLP
;
A
#
# COMPACT_ATOMS: atom_id res chain seq x y z
N MET A 1 -53.81 21.31 11.00
CA MET A 1 -55.21 21.02 11.34
C MET A 1 -55.48 19.58 11.01
N ASN A 2 -55.91 18.79 11.97
CA ASN A 2 -56.21 17.36 12.03
C ASN A 2 -55.10 16.48 12.69
N LEU A 3 -55.11 16.33 13.86
CA LEU A 3 -55.53 15.75 15.14
C LEU A 3 -56.48 14.53 15.01
N ARG A 4 -56.02 13.31 15.42
CA ARG A 4 -56.76 12.16 15.97
C ARG A 4 -55.74 11.15 16.57
N VAL A 5 -55.51 11.04 17.85
CA VAL A 5 -56.28 10.61 19.06
C VAL A 5 -56.72 9.13 19.05
N ILE A 6 -56.13 8.42 20.03
CA ILE A 6 -56.62 7.35 20.93
C ILE A 6 -56.71 5.93 20.36
N ALA A 7 -56.04 4.95 21.05
CA ALA A 7 -56.69 4.11 22.04
C ALA A 7 -55.69 3.19 22.79
N SER A 8 -55.79 3.27 24.11
CA SER A 8 -55.22 2.32 25.10
C SER A 8 -55.96 0.98 25.09
N PHE A 9 -55.27 -0.15 25.29
CA PHE A 9 -55.86 -1.34 25.90
C PHE A 9 -54.87 -1.91 26.92
N VAL A 10 -55.34 -1.90 28.17
CA VAL A 10 -54.83 -2.62 29.35
C VAL A 10 -55.45 -3.97 29.36
N ALA A 11 -54.70 -5.03 29.53
CA ALA A 11 -55.20 -6.33 29.95
C ALA A 11 -54.30 -6.93 31.03
N ILE A 12 -54.85 -7.06 32.21
CA ILE A 12 -54.33 -7.72 33.41
C ILE A 12 -54.73 -9.20 33.33
N GLY A 13 -53.82 -10.09 33.70
CA GLY A 13 -54.11 -11.52 33.77
C GLY A 13 -53.02 -12.36 34.41
N ALA A 14 -53.07 -12.50 35.67
CA ALA A 14 -53.07 -13.69 36.58
C ALA A 14 -51.82 -14.56 36.64
N VAL A 15 -51.34 -14.65 37.89
CA VAL A 15 -50.34 -15.51 38.53
C VAL A 15 -50.78 -16.98 38.54
N ALA A 16 -49.85 -17.89 38.23
CA ALA A 16 -49.90 -19.28 38.66
C ALA A 16 -48.51 -19.76 39.11
N PHE A 17 -48.36 -19.96 40.42
CA PHE A 17 -47.25 -20.70 41.03
C PHE A 17 -47.42 -22.20 40.76
N ALA A 18 -46.40 -22.84 40.18
CA ALA A 18 -46.25 -24.27 40.22
C ALA A 18 -44.81 -24.63 40.60
N CYS A 19 -44.65 -25.11 41.82
CA CYS A 19 -43.48 -25.82 42.30
C CYS A 19 -43.40 -27.20 41.64
N GLY A 20 -42.28 -27.50 40.96
CA GLY A 20 -41.91 -28.81 40.42
C GLY A 20 -40.44 -29.12 40.62
N PRO A 21 -40.00 -30.37 40.75
CA PRO A 21 -38.77 -30.79 41.40
C PRO A 21 -37.54 -30.63 40.53
N ARG A 22 -36.45 -30.37 41.25
CA ARG A 22 -35.08 -30.19 40.85
C ARG A 22 -34.54 -31.39 40.05
N ALA A 23 -34.40 -31.28 38.74
CA ALA A 23 -33.60 -32.18 37.93
C ALA A 23 -32.23 -31.51 37.66
N ARG A 24 -31.15 -32.17 38.07
CA ARG A 24 -29.76 -31.83 37.68
C ARG A 24 -29.66 -32.13 36.19
N THR A 25 -29.51 -31.12 35.40
CA THR A 25 -29.08 -31.27 34.00
C THR A 25 -27.70 -30.69 33.83
N ASN A 26 -26.85 -31.48 33.25
CA ASN A 26 -25.47 -31.24 32.90
C ASN A 26 -25.29 -29.85 32.24
N GLU A 27 -24.29 -29.14 32.75
CA GLU A 27 -23.70 -28.00 32.03
C GLU A 27 -23.08 -28.46 30.71
N SER A 28 -23.83 -28.29 29.63
CA SER A 28 -23.28 -28.29 28.31
C SER A 28 -22.48 -26.99 28.15
N SER A 29 -21.18 -27.11 28.30
CA SER A 29 -20.21 -26.08 27.94
C SER A 29 -20.44 -25.72 26.48
N THR A 30 -21.16 -24.63 26.23
CA THR A 30 -21.26 -24.02 24.91
C THR A 30 -19.89 -23.37 24.59
N ALA A 31 -19.05 -24.13 23.92
CA ALA A 31 -17.81 -23.60 23.36
C ALA A 31 -18.17 -22.42 22.42
N LYS A 32 -17.92 -21.20 22.89
CA LYS A 32 -17.97 -20.02 22.08
C LYS A 32 -16.90 -20.17 21.01
N SER A 33 -17.28 -20.64 19.83
CA SER A 33 -16.45 -20.64 18.64
C SER A 33 -16.15 -19.18 18.30
N SER A 34 -14.98 -18.70 18.72
CA SER A 34 -14.47 -17.43 18.26
C SER A 34 -14.07 -17.59 16.79
N VAL A 35 -14.94 -17.19 15.90
CA VAL A 35 -14.60 -17.02 14.48
C VAL A 35 -13.48 -15.99 14.43
N ARG A 36 -12.23 -16.45 14.30
CA ARG A 36 -11.11 -15.60 13.94
C ARG A 36 -11.40 -15.10 12.54
N HIS A 37 -11.90 -13.88 12.44
CA HIS A 37 -11.87 -13.16 11.18
C HIS A 37 -10.40 -13.04 10.77
N HIS A 38 -9.99 -13.84 9.81
CA HIS A 38 -8.73 -13.60 9.11
C HIS A 38 -8.93 -12.26 8.39
N ARG A 39 -8.45 -11.19 9.04
CA ARG A 39 -8.33 -9.89 8.39
C ARG A 39 -7.40 -10.10 7.20
N ALA A 40 -7.94 -9.95 6.00
CA ALA A 40 -7.13 -9.93 4.79
C ALA A 40 -5.96 -8.95 5.01
N PRO A 41 -4.74 -9.28 4.54
CA PRO A 41 -3.63 -8.34 4.66
C PRO A 41 -4.07 -7.00 4.09
N ALA A 42 -3.92 -5.93 4.87
CA ALA A 42 -4.27 -4.59 4.40
C ALA A 42 -3.49 -4.34 3.11
N ALA A 43 -4.19 -4.02 2.03
CA ALA A 43 -3.56 -3.64 0.78
C ALA A 43 -2.58 -2.49 1.07
N LYS A 44 -1.37 -2.57 0.51
CA LYS A 44 -0.39 -1.50 0.67
C LYS A 44 -1.00 -0.23 0.08
N PRO A 45 -0.97 0.90 0.78
CA PRO A 45 -1.63 2.12 0.33
C PRO A 45 -0.98 2.69 -0.94
N LEU A 46 0.32 2.45 -1.14
CA LEU A 46 1.05 2.91 -2.31
C LEU A 46 1.25 1.78 -3.31
N VAL A 47 1.03 2.11 -4.59
CA VAL A 47 1.38 1.31 -5.75
C VAL A 47 2.39 2.07 -6.59
N ALA A 48 3.25 1.36 -7.32
CA ALA A 48 4.24 1.99 -8.18
C ALA A 48 4.33 1.27 -9.53
N SER A 49 4.69 2.03 -10.57
CA SER A 49 5.09 1.53 -11.88
C SER A 49 6.37 2.22 -12.32
N VAL A 50 7.13 1.58 -13.20
CA VAL A 50 8.29 2.18 -13.86
C VAL A 50 8.10 2.10 -15.37
N ASP A 51 8.28 3.24 -16.03
CA ASP A 51 8.28 3.37 -17.48
C ASP A 51 9.68 3.66 -17.98
N VAL A 52 10.01 3.16 -19.17
CA VAL A 52 11.33 3.33 -19.82
C VAL A 52 11.11 3.81 -21.26
N ASP A 53 11.73 4.93 -21.62
CA ASP A 53 11.78 5.45 -22.97
C ASP A 53 13.24 5.41 -23.49
N VAL A 54 13.44 4.67 -24.57
CA VAL A 54 14.77 4.46 -25.19
C VAL A 54 14.90 5.33 -26.43
N ALA A 55 15.76 6.34 -26.33
CA ALA A 55 16.11 7.23 -27.42
C ALA A 55 17.65 7.38 -27.50
N SER A 56 18.18 8.59 -27.74
CA SER A 56 19.62 8.90 -27.57
C SER A 56 20.09 8.68 -26.14
N ASP A 57 19.23 9.02 -25.19
CA ASP A 57 19.36 8.71 -23.76
C ASP A 57 18.20 7.79 -23.38
N VAL A 58 18.38 7.01 -22.34
CA VAL A 58 17.32 6.19 -21.75
C VAL A 58 16.69 6.96 -20.60
N ARG A 59 15.40 7.28 -20.71
CA ARG A 59 14.64 7.97 -19.66
C ARG A 59 13.88 6.97 -18.82
N PHE A 60 13.87 7.21 -17.53
CA PHE A 60 13.15 6.41 -16.54
C PHE A 60 12.13 7.28 -15.82
N ALA A 61 10.94 6.77 -15.62
CA ALA A 61 9.89 7.42 -14.84
C ALA A 61 9.32 6.42 -13.81
N LEU A 62 9.55 6.68 -12.51
CA LEU A 62 8.93 5.93 -11.42
C LEU A 62 7.69 6.69 -10.97
N SER A 63 6.51 6.15 -11.28
CA SER A 63 5.23 6.67 -10.82
C SER A 63 4.83 5.99 -9.51
N VAL A 64 4.54 6.78 -8.49
CA VAL A 64 4.06 6.31 -7.18
C VAL A 64 2.69 6.89 -6.92
N THR A 65 1.68 6.04 -6.78
CA THR A 65 0.28 6.42 -6.61
C THR A 65 -0.22 5.97 -5.23
N ASN A 66 -0.90 6.86 -4.54
CA ASN A 66 -1.64 6.51 -3.34
C ASN A 66 -3.00 5.93 -3.73
N ALA A 67 -3.11 4.60 -3.74
CA ALA A 67 -4.34 3.87 -4.07
C ALA A 67 -5.33 3.76 -2.89
N SER A 68 -5.12 4.52 -1.81
CA SER A 68 -6.00 4.51 -0.64
C SER A 68 -6.92 5.72 -0.63
N ALA A 69 -8.08 5.59 0.04
CA ALA A 69 -9.06 6.68 0.18
C ALA A 69 -8.63 7.80 1.15
N LYS A 70 -7.39 7.76 1.67
CA LYS A 70 -6.85 8.75 2.61
C LYS A 70 -5.46 9.17 2.18
N GLY A 71 -5.11 10.43 2.46
CA GLY A 71 -3.74 10.90 2.31
C GLY A 71 -2.76 10.08 3.17
N VAL A 72 -1.54 9.92 2.70
CA VAL A 72 -0.43 9.29 3.40
C VAL A 72 0.74 10.25 3.50
N GLU A 73 1.58 10.07 4.50
CA GLU A 73 2.87 10.76 4.64
C GLU A 73 3.97 9.76 4.31
N ILE A 74 4.83 10.14 3.37
CA ILE A 74 5.97 9.33 2.92
C ILE A 74 7.23 9.88 3.58
N ASP A 75 7.86 9.06 4.42
CA ASP A 75 9.05 9.44 5.18
C ASP A 75 10.32 8.99 4.46
N PHE A 76 11.29 9.90 4.36
CA PHE A 76 12.60 9.63 3.79
C PHE A 76 13.70 9.90 4.84
N PRO A 77 14.65 8.96 5.02
CA PRO A 77 15.69 9.08 6.03
C PRO A 77 16.74 10.16 5.71
N ASN A 78 16.75 10.65 4.49
CA ASN A 78 17.64 11.69 3.99
C ASN A 78 17.02 12.39 2.78
N ALA A 79 17.78 13.25 2.09
CA ALA A 79 17.32 13.96 0.89
C ALA A 79 17.12 13.08 -0.35
N GLN A 80 17.57 11.83 -0.33
CA GLN A 80 17.32 10.87 -1.41
C GLN A 80 15.89 10.33 -1.32
N THR A 81 15.07 10.63 -2.31
CA THR A 81 13.67 10.16 -2.37
C THR A 81 13.49 8.92 -3.22
N HIS A 82 14.36 8.73 -4.21
CA HIS A 82 14.31 7.60 -5.15
C HIS A 82 15.71 7.22 -5.60
N ASP A 83 15.80 6.11 -6.31
CA ASP A 83 17.00 5.67 -7.02
C ASP A 83 16.65 4.90 -8.28
N PHE A 84 17.51 4.97 -9.29
CA PHE A 84 17.47 4.12 -10.47
C PHE A 84 18.81 3.41 -10.60
N ALA A 85 18.77 2.09 -10.81
CA ALA A 85 19.94 1.30 -11.15
C ALA A 85 19.69 0.56 -12.46
N VAL A 86 20.68 0.50 -13.34
CA VAL A 86 20.62 -0.29 -14.57
C VAL A 86 21.52 -1.50 -14.43
N LEU A 87 20.95 -2.66 -14.69
CA LEU A 87 21.63 -3.96 -14.70
C LEU A 87 21.75 -4.47 -16.13
N ASP A 88 22.88 -5.06 -16.47
CA ASP A 88 23.06 -5.77 -17.74
C ASP A 88 22.36 -7.15 -17.73
N SER A 89 22.45 -7.88 -18.85
CA SER A 89 21.84 -9.19 -19.00
C SER A 89 22.40 -10.26 -18.05
N THR A 90 23.55 -10.01 -17.40
CA THR A 90 24.13 -10.89 -16.37
C THR A 90 23.68 -10.54 -14.96
N GLY A 91 22.92 -9.44 -14.80
CA GLY A 91 22.50 -8.89 -13.52
C GLY A 91 23.53 -7.99 -12.84
N LYS A 92 24.63 -7.65 -13.54
CA LYS A 92 25.64 -6.75 -13.03
C LYS A 92 25.16 -5.30 -13.19
N GLU A 93 25.30 -4.48 -12.12
CA GLU A 93 25.01 -3.06 -12.17
C GLU A 93 26.04 -2.31 -13.03
N VAL A 94 25.54 -1.66 -14.08
CA VAL A 94 26.35 -0.86 -15.01
C VAL A 94 26.22 0.64 -14.75
N TRP A 95 25.10 1.05 -14.19
CA TRP A 95 24.85 2.45 -13.83
C TRP A 95 23.92 2.55 -12.62
N ARG A 96 24.09 3.63 -11.85
CA ARG A 96 23.20 4.00 -10.74
C ARG A 96 23.14 5.50 -10.61
N TRP A 97 21.92 6.01 -10.55
CA TRP A 97 21.65 7.44 -10.43
C TRP A 97 22.27 8.07 -9.17
N SER A 98 22.17 7.42 -8.02
CA SER A 98 22.67 7.96 -6.75
C SER A 98 24.19 7.92 -6.61
N ARG A 99 24.91 7.15 -7.45
CA ARG A 99 26.35 6.90 -7.29
C ARG A 99 27.21 8.18 -7.34
N THR A 100 26.77 9.17 -8.12
CA THR A 100 27.51 10.44 -8.31
C THR A 100 26.89 11.62 -7.59
N ARG A 101 25.91 11.36 -6.69
CA ARG A 101 25.14 12.38 -5.98
C ARG A 101 25.42 12.35 -4.49
N LEU A 102 25.38 13.50 -3.86
CA LEU A 102 25.47 13.66 -2.41
C LEU A 102 24.10 14.08 -1.88
N PHE A 103 23.66 13.43 -0.83
CA PHE A 103 22.38 13.71 -0.18
C PHE A 103 22.62 14.21 1.24
N THR A 104 21.92 15.26 1.62
CA THR A 104 21.94 15.73 3.01
C THR A 104 21.22 14.74 3.92
N SER A 105 21.71 14.58 5.15
CA SER A 105 21.10 13.68 6.16
C SER A 105 19.83 14.28 6.81
N ALA A 106 19.13 15.18 6.13
CA ALA A 106 17.90 15.77 6.60
C ALA A 106 16.72 14.82 6.38
N LEU A 107 16.04 14.46 7.44
CA LEU A 107 14.75 13.74 7.38
C LEU A 107 13.74 14.58 6.59
N GLN A 108 12.97 13.92 5.73
CA GLN A 108 11.91 14.56 4.96
C GLN A 108 10.62 13.75 5.09
N THR A 109 9.50 14.45 5.17
CA THR A 109 8.16 13.86 5.04
C THR A 109 7.46 14.54 3.88
N LYS A 110 6.93 13.76 2.94
CA LYS A 110 6.16 14.27 1.79
C LYS A 110 4.74 13.72 1.85
N PRO A 111 3.72 14.59 1.89
CA PRO A 111 2.34 14.16 1.81
C PRO A 111 1.99 13.73 0.38
N LEU A 112 1.17 12.67 0.27
CA LEU A 112 0.54 12.24 -0.97
C LEU A 112 -0.95 12.04 -0.71
N GLY A 113 -1.80 12.85 -1.34
CA GLY A 113 -3.25 12.82 -1.19
C GLY A 113 -3.84 11.48 -1.63
N ALA A 114 -5.13 11.26 -1.33
CA ALA A 114 -5.87 10.10 -1.84
C ALA A 114 -5.95 10.19 -3.37
N ASP A 115 -5.69 9.07 -4.05
CA ASP A 115 -5.66 8.94 -5.51
C ASP A 115 -4.64 9.84 -6.24
N ASP A 116 -3.79 10.58 -5.48
CA ASP A 116 -2.71 11.36 -6.06
C ASP A 116 -1.53 10.48 -6.48
N SER A 117 -0.77 11.00 -7.46
CA SER A 117 0.45 10.38 -7.95
C SER A 117 1.61 11.36 -7.94
N HIS A 118 2.80 10.84 -7.66
CA HIS A 118 4.06 11.56 -7.83
C HIS A 118 4.99 10.79 -8.75
N VAL A 119 5.62 11.49 -9.71
CA VAL A 119 6.53 10.90 -10.69
C VAL A 119 7.95 11.39 -10.40
N TYR A 120 8.87 10.43 -10.34
CA TYR A 120 10.31 10.68 -10.26
C TYR A 120 10.92 10.31 -11.62
N GLU A 121 11.62 11.25 -12.22
CA GLU A 121 12.22 11.09 -13.56
C GLU A 121 13.72 11.29 -13.50
N ASP A 122 14.44 10.49 -14.29
CA ASP A 122 15.87 10.70 -14.55
C ASP A 122 16.28 10.02 -15.87
N SER A 123 17.52 10.26 -16.30
CA SER A 123 18.02 9.69 -17.53
C SER A 123 19.43 9.09 -17.35
N TRP A 124 19.70 8.09 -18.17
CA TRP A 124 20.98 7.45 -18.32
C TRP A 124 21.44 7.58 -19.77
N THR A 125 22.66 8.11 -19.96
CA THR A 125 23.36 8.10 -21.24
C THR A 125 24.23 6.86 -21.30
N PRO A 126 23.89 5.83 -22.10
CA PRO A 126 24.72 4.64 -22.26
C PRO A 126 26.11 5.00 -22.82
N GLU A 127 27.14 4.31 -22.33
CA GLU A 127 28.47 4.42 -22.93
C GLU A 127 28.44 3.94 -24.39
N GLY A 128 29.33 4.53 -25.24
CA GLY A 128 29.37 4.19 -26.65
C GLY A 128 29.59 2.70 -26.89
N GLY A 129 28.70 2.07 -27.70
CA GLY A 129 28.72 0.64 -27.98
C GLY A 129 27.89 -0.21 -27.00
N ALA A 130 27.22 0.39 -26.03
CA ALA A 130 26.26 -0.33 -25.20
C ALA A 130 25.08 -0.82 -26.08
N HIS A 131 24.78 -2.11 -26.06
CA HIS A 131 23.71 -2.74 -26.84
C HIS A 131 23.17 -3.96 -26.09
N GLY A 132 22.00 -4.44 -26.47
CA GLY A 132 21.40 -5.63 -25.89
C GLY A 132 20.43 -5.35 -24.75
N ARG A 133 20.12 -6.37 -23.94
CA ARG A 133 19.08 -6.34 -22.91
C ARG A 133 19.61 -5.79 -21.58
N TYR A 134 18.82 -4.94 -20.99
CA TYR A 134 19.06 -4.35 -19.66
C TYR A 134 17.80 -4.41 -18.81
N THR A 135 17.97 -4.25 -17.50
CA THR A 135 16.88 -4.11 -16.55
C THR A 135 17.10 -2.85 -15.73
N VAL A 136 16.10 -1.96 -15.70
CA VAL A 136 16.08 -0.88 -14.71
C VAL A 136 15.44 -1.39 -13.42
N VAL A 137 16.05 -1.01 -12.30
CA VAL A 137 15.49 -1.17 -10.94
C VAL A 137 15.24 0.22 -10.40
N ALA A 138 13.97 0.58 -10.26
CA ALA A 138 13.51 1.85 -9.74
C ALA A 138 13.04 1.68 -8.30
N THR A 139 13.57 2.48 -7.38
CA THR A 139 13.32 2.35 -5.94
C THR A 139 12.79 3.65 -5.37
N LEU A 140 11.72 3.58 -4.57
CA LEU A 140 11.32 4.66 -3.66
C LEU A 140 12.07 4.47 -2.34
N ALA A 141 12.97 5.41 -2.00
CA ALA A 141 13.87 5.34 -0.85
C ALA A 141 13.18 5.71 0.48
N SER A 142 11.90 5.35 0.61
CA SER A 142 11.08 5.65 1.79
C SER A 142 11.34 4.65 2.92
N SER A 143 11.33 5.14 4.16
CA SER A 143 11.47 4.30 5.35
C SER A 143 10.17 3.59 5.75
N ASN A 144 9.01 4.20 5.49
CA ASN A 144 7.71 3.65 5.86
C ASN A 144 6.97 2.95 4.69
N PHE A 145 7.29 3.30 3.43
CA PHE A 145 6.72 2.70 2.23
C PHE A 145 7.80 2.36 1.20
N PRO A 146 8.77 1.50 1.52
CA PRO A 146 9.80 1.12 0.54
C PRO A 146 9.13 0.36 -0.62
N LEU A 147 9.39 0.82 -1.85
CA LEU A 147 8.89 0.22 -3.08
C LEU A 147 10.04 0.00 -4.06
N GLU A 148 9.98 -1.09 -4.80
CA GLU A 148 10.89 -1.39 -5.89
C GLU A 148 10.08 -1.86 -7.09
N GLN A 149 10.41 -1.33 -8.28
CA GLN A 149 9.85 -1.74 -9.56
C GLN A 149 10.97 -2.07 -10.53
N ARG A 150 10.72 -2.99 -11.45
CA ARG A 150 11.68 -3.42 -12.46
C ARG A 150 11.03 -3.40 -13.84
N ALA A 151 11.77 -2.95 -14.84
CA ALA A 151 11.39 -3.06 -16.23
C ALA A 151 12.59 -3.48 -17.08
N GLU A 152 12.36 -4.38 -18.04
CA GLU A 152 13.35 -4.76 -19.04
C GLU A 152 13.25 -3.83 -20.25
N PHE A 153 14.39 -3.49 -20.83
CA PHE A 153 14.48 -2.74 -22.08
C PHE A 153 15.67 -3.22 -22.90
N THR A 154 15.70 -2.82 -24.17
CA THR A 154 16.77 -3.22 -25.09
C THR A 154 17.35 -1.98 -25.77
N LEU A 155 18.68 -1.87 -25.73
CA LEU A 155 19.43 -0.91 -26.55
C LEU A 155 19.68 -1.52 -27.94
N PRO A 156 19.53 -0.73 -29.00
CA PRO A 156 19.74 -1.16 -30.40
C PRO A 156 21.17 -1.58 -30.69
#